data_91266d5747b189c35aa5031b62a9b9ba
#
_entry.id   91266d5747b189c35aa5031b62a9b9ba
#
_cell.length_a   1.000
_cell.length_b   1.000
_cell.length_c   1.000
_cell.angle_alpha   90.00
_cell.angle_beta   90.00
_cell.angle_gamma   90.00
#
_symmetry.space_group_name_H-M   'P 1'
#
loop_
_entity.id
_entity.type
_entity.pdbx_description
1 polymer ?
#
loop_
_entity_poly.entity_id
_entity_poly.type
_entity_poly.pdbx_seq_one_letter_code
_entity_poly.pdbx_strand_id
1 'polypeptide(L)'
;MIETKEQIIKHFKSGSKDKSNLKIGVEHEKFIFDKKTNTRIDYSKIKKMFENLYEFGWKPIFEEKNPIALTKNGKSITLEPGNQIELSGAKLNNIHEACAESHEYLFEFNQVIEKLDFKIVSAGYDPISKLEDIPNNPKKRYEVMTKDMPVGGKLSLDMMYKTAGTQLNLDYTSEEDFIKKFKLANNLVPISIGLFANSSIVEKSNSGYLSYRSKVWQETSRGGLPEFFLKDVNFEKYADYIMNYPILFLQSEGNYISGKKYLFKNFMNGEIKEIGNKIPSTNDLDTHLGTIFTENRLKQYIELRSMDACGWECLCAGPALFTGLLYGNLEEALDLIKNWEANEVLSAYKNAPKNGLKTNLMGKDISYWAERLLDISKSGLKKRDFLNRKKLSEAKFLDHLEKIVKNKKTNADNIISKYSNSENLNDLYDQ
;
A
#
# COMPACT_ATOMS: atom_id res chain seq x y z
N MET A 1 -11.14 22.91 13.33
CA MET A 1 -10.69 23.67 12.13
C MET A 1 -9.18 23.61 12.08
N ILE A 2 -8.59 23.62 10.90
CA ILE A 2 -7.12 23.61 10.69
C ILE A 2 -6.73 24.93 10.00
N GLU A 3 -6.25 25.85 10.79
CA GLU A 3 -5.93 27.23 10.38
C GLU A 3 -4.43 27.52 10.44
N THR A 4 -3.68 26.73 11.24
CA THR A 4 -2.26 26.96 11.45
C THR A 4 -1.44 25.69 11.29
N LYS A 5 -0.14 25.84 11.01
CA LYS A 5 0.83 24.74 10.96
C LYS A 5 0.92 23.97 12.28
N GLU A 6 0.82 24.67 13.40
CA GLU A 6 0.88 24.08 14.75
C GLU A 6 -0.27 23.10 14.98
N GLN A 7 -1.46 23.36 14.40
CA GLN A 7 -2.59 22.43 14.49
C GLN A 7 -2.34 21.15 13.68
N ILE A 8 -1.68 21.24 12.53
CA ILE A 8 -1.23 20.06 11.76
C ILE A 8 -0.18 19.28 12.56
N ILE A 9 0.81 19.95 13.14
CA ILE A 9 1.83 19.32 14.00
C ILE A 9 1.15 18.63 15.20
N LYS A 10 0.17 19.28 15.82
CA LYS A 10 -0.61 18.72 16.92
C LYS A 10 -1.38 17.47 16.48
N HIS A 11 -1.93 17.46 15.27
CA HIS A 11 -2.59 16.29 14.70
C HIS A 11 -1.62 15.09 14.57
N PHE A 12 -0.41 15.31 14.07
CA PHE A 12 0.61 14.26 14.05
C PHE A 12 1.03 13.82 15.45
N LYS A 13 1.29 14.75 16.35
CA LYS A 13 1.64 14.44 17.76
C LYS A 13 0.57 13.60 18.45
N SER A 14 -0.71 13.81 18.14
CA SER A 14 -1.80 13.02 18.72
C SER A 14 -1.82 11.54 18.26
N GLY A 15 -1.08 11.20 17.19
CA GLY A 15 -0.82 9.83 16.75
C GLY A 15 0.18 9.07 17.62
N SER A 16 0.96 9.76 18.46
CA SER A 16 1.93 9.12 19.36
C SER A 16 1.25 8.22 20.38
N LYS A 17 1.83 7.05 20.62
CA LYS A 17 1.28 6.03 21.53
C LYS A 17 2.35 5.51 22.48
N ASP A 18 1.93 5.01 23.64
CA ASP A 18 2.83 4.28 24.52
C ASP A 18 3.38 3.04 23.80
N LYS A 19 4.63 2.70 24.08
CA LYS A 19 5.33 1.57 23.47
C LYS A 19 4.56 0.24 23.63
N SER A 20 3.85 0.05 24.74
CA SER A 20 3.01 -1.11 25.01
C SER A 20 1.71 -1.16 24.17
N ASN A 21 1.33 -0.03 23.56
CA ASN A 21 0.07 0.14 22.81
C ASN A 21 0.25 0.28 21.31
N LEU A 22 1.48 0.07 20.79
CA LEU A 22 1.75 0.11 19.36
C LEU A 22 0.95 -0.97 18.62
N LYS A 23 0.31 -0.57 17.52
CA LYS A 23 -0.53 -1.43 16.69
C LYS A 23 0.08 -1.62 15.30
N ILE A 24 -0.43 -2.62 14.62
CA ILE A 24 -0.13 -2.98 13.24
C ILE A 24 -1.46 -3.01 12.50
N GLY A 25 -1.56 -2.31 11.37
CA GLY A 25 -2.68 -2.42 10.43
C GLY A 25 -2.15 -2.89 9.08
N VAL A 26 -2.80 -3.86 8.46
CA VAL A 26 -2.36 -4.39 7.17
C VAL A 26 -3.48 -4.23 6.15
N GLU A 27 -3.13 -3.77 4.94
CA GLU A 27 -4.08 -3.61 3.83
C GLU A 27 -3.65 -4.52 2.68
N HIS A 28 -4.64 -5.18 2.06
CA HIS A 28 -4.42 -6.11 0.95
C HIS A 28 -5.39 -5.84 -0.18
N GLU A 29 -4.85 -5.44 -1.31
CA GLU A 29 -5.62 -5.24 -2.54
C GLU A 29 -5.56 -6.49 -3.43
N LYS A 30 -6.66 -6.78 -4.13
CA LYS A 30 -6.77 -7.92 -5.06
C LYS A 30 -7.64 -7.58 -6.25
N PHE A 31 -7.34 -8.21 -7.38
CA PHE A 31 -8.20 -8.16 -8.57
C PHE A 31 -9.19 -9.32 -8.56
N ILE A 32 -10.42 -9.06 -9.00
CA ILE A 32 -11.43 -10.10 -9.15
C ILE A 32 -11.85 -10.19 -10.62
N PHE A 33 -11.79 -11.40 -11.13
CA PHE A 33 -12.15 -11.71 -12.51
C PHE A 33 -13.31 -12.69 -12.56
N ASP A 34 -14.12 -12.59 -13.58
CA ASP A 34 -15.08 -13.60 -13.95
C ASP A 34 -14.35 -14.79 -14.59
N LYS A 35 -14.57 -16.02 -14.12
CA LYS A 35 -13.86 -17.21 -14.61
C LYS A 35 -14.19 -17.53 -16.07
N LYS A 36 -15.42 -17.27 -16.51
CA LYS A 36 -15.88 -17.62 -17.87
C LYS A 36 -15.34 -16.66 -18.92
N THR A 37 -15.38 -15.37 -18.63
CA THR A 37 -14.97 -14.33 -19.59
C THR A 37 -13.52 -13.92 -19.46
N ASN A 38 -12.91 -14.23 -18.32
CA ASN A 38 -11.56 -13.80 -17.94
C ASN A 38 -11.38 -12.26 -17.98
N THR A 39 -12.45 -11.53 -17.62
CA THR A 39 -12.49 -10.07 -17.54
C THR A 39 -12.71 -9.61 -16.09
N ARG A 40 -12.29 -8.38 -15.77
CA ARG A 40 -12.58 -7.75 -14.47
C ARG A 40 -14.09 -7.69 -14.24
N ILE A 41 -14.53 -7.99 -13.02
CA ILE A 41 -15.96 -7.92 -12.69
C ILE A 41 -16.43 -6.46 -12.60
N ASP A 42 -17.62 -6.21 -13.10
CA ASP A 42 -18.29 -4.92 -13.01
C ASP A 42 -18.93 -4.69 -11.64
N TYR A 43 -19.42 -3.48 -11.41
CA TYR A 43 -20.01 -3.12 -10.13
C TYR A 43 -21.27 -3.93 -9.80
N SER A 44 -22.04 -4.39 -10.77
CA SER A 44 -23.25 -5.22 -10.52
C SER A 44 -22.86 -6.57 -9.89
N LYS A 45 -21.76 -7.18 -10.37
CA LYS A 45 -21.20 -8.41 -9.83
C LYS A 45 -20.55 -8.18 -8.45
N ILE A 46 -19.90 -7.03 -8.24
CA ILE A 46 -19.38 -6.63 -6.91
C ILE A 46 -20.51 -6.49 -5.90
N LYS A 47 -21.61 -5.82 -6.26
CA LYS A 47 -22.77 -5.69 -5.39
C LYS A 47 -23.28 -7.06 -4.96
N LYS A 48 -23.43 -8.01 -5.91
CA LYS A 48 -23.82 -9.38 -5.62
C LYS A 48 -22.80 -10.10 -4.70
N MET A 49 -21.51 -9.87 -4.91
CA MET A 49 -20.45 -10.41 -4.05
C MET A 49 -20.57 -9.84 -2.62
N PHE A 50 -20.80 -8.55 -2.46
CA PHE A 50 -21.01 -7.91 -1.16
C PHE A 50 -22.23 -8.46 -0.44
N GLU A 51 -23.37 -8.63 -1.15
CA GLU A 51 -24.60 -9.21 -0.60
C GLU A 51 -24.38 -10.63 -0.06
N ASN A 52 -23.55 -11.45 -0.71
CA ASN A 52 -23.19 -12.78 -0.20
C ASN A 52 -22.28 -12.72 1.03
N LEU A 53 -21.45 -11.68 1.17
CA LEU A 53 -20.62 -11.49 2.36
C LEU A 53 -21.43 -11.08 3.60
N TYR A 54 -22.67 -10.60 3.46
CA TYR A 54 -23.55 -10.31 4.63
C TYR A 54 -23.81 -11.56 5.47
N GLU A 55 -23.86 -12.75 4.85
CA GLU A 55 -24.06 -14.03 5.56
C GLU A 55 -22.94 -14.30 6.59
N PHE A 56 -21.73 -13.73 6.37
CA PHE A 56 -20.59 -13.81 7.29
C PHE A 56 -20.53 -12.66 8.31
N GLY A 57 -21.58 -11.83 8.40
CA GLY A 57 -21.68 -10.73 9.35
C GLY A 57 -21.03 -9.41 8.88
N TRP A 58 -20.64 -9.30 7.61
CA TRP A 58 -20.22 -8.03 7.01
C TRP A 58 -21.40 -7.08 6.88
N LYS A 59 -21.21 -5.81 7.21
CA LYS A 59 -22.25 -4.77 7.16
C LYS A 59 -21.90 -3.75 6.08
N PRO A 60 -22.86 -3.37 5.18
CA PRO A 60 -22.58 -2.44 4.11
C PRO A 60 -22.45 -0.99 4.59
N ILE A 61 -21.57 -0.25 3.89
CA ILE A 61 -21.47 1.21 3.91
C ILE A 61 -21.92 1.69 2.54
N PHE A 62 -22.86 2.65 2.53
CA PHE A 62 -23.49 3.13 1.31
C PHE A 62 -23.00 4.54 0.95
N GLU A 63 -22.83 4.78 -0.36
CA GLU A 63 -22.87 6.10 -0.96
C GLU A 63 -24.17 6.17 -1.78
N GLU A 64 -25.13 6.98 -1.35
CA GLU A 64 -26.52 6.99 -1.85
C GLU A 64 -27.18 5.58 -1.73
N LYS A 65 -27.45 4.93 -2.86
CA LYS A 65 -28.05 3.58 -2.92
C LYS A 65 -27.01 2.46 -3.18
N ASN A 66 -25.76 2.82 -3.32
CA ASN A 66 -24.71 1.90 -3.73
C ASN A 66 -23.87 1.45 -2.53
N PRO A 67 -23.79 0.14 -2.21
CA PRO A 67 -22.83 -0.35 -1.24
C PRO A 67 -21.40 -0.20 -1.79
N ILE A 68 -20.60 0.67 -1.18
CA ILE A 68 -19.24 1.00 -1.62
C ILE A 68 -18.15 0.40 -0.76
N ALA A 69 -18.52 -0.14 0.39
CA ALA A 69 -17.63 -0.82 1.32
C ALA A 69 -18.43 -1.74 2.24
N LEU A 70 -17.71 -2.64 2.90
CA LEU A 70 -18.24 -3.46 4.00
C LEU A 70 -17.40 -3.28 5.25
N THR A 71 -17.99 -3.46 6.42
CA THR A 71 -17.27 -3.40 7.71
C THR A 71 -17.62 -4.58 8.60
N LYS A 72 -16.62 -5.09 9.35
CA LYS A 72 -16.78 -6.18 10.32
C LYS A 72 -15.65 -6.11 11.37
N ASN A 73 -15.99 -6.01 12.66
CA ASN A 73 -15.02 -6.11 13.76
C ASN A 73 -13.80 -5.17 13.63
N GLY A 74 -14.01 -3.91 13.21
CA GLY A 74 -12.95 -2.91 13.08
C GLY A 74 -12.12 -3.00 11.80
N LYS A 75 -12.40 -3.96 10.92
CA LYS A 75 -11.83 -4.09 9.57
C LYS A 75 -12.86 -3.71 8.50
N SER A 76 -12.42 -3.38 7.31
CA SER A 76 -13.28 -3.04 6.18
C SER A 76 -12.82 -3.70 4.88
N ILE A 77 -13.78 -3.94 3.99
CA ILE A 77 -13.54 -4.26 2.58
C ILE A 77 -13.95 -3.03 1.79
N THR A 78 -13.06 -2.47 1.01
CA THR A 78 -13.31 -1.27 0.19
C THR A 78 -13.12 -1.54 -1.29
N LEU A 79 -13.62 -0.62 -2.12
CA LEU A 79 -13.44 -0.65 -3.57
C LEU A 79 -12.43 0.42 -3.98
N GLU A 80 -11.47 0.02 -4.79
CA GLU A 80 -10.56 0.90 -5.48
C GLU A 80 -11.09 1.28 -6.89
N PRO A 81 -10.56 2.32 -7.58
CA PRO A 81 -11.17 2.87 -8.80
C PRO A 81 -11.52 1.85 -9.88
N GLY A 82 -10.67 0.87 -10.10
CA GLY A 82 -10.88 -0.20 -11.07
C GLY A 82 -11.55 -1.45 -10.48
N ASN A 83 -12.35 -1.31 -9.44
CA ASN A 83 -12.97 -2.44 -8.74
C ASN A 83 -11.98 -3.45 -8.12
N GLN A 84 -10.76 -3.02 -7.80
CA GLN A 84 -9.92 -3.81 -6.91
C GLN A 84 -10.60 -3.87 -5.54
N ILE A 85 -10.54 -5.03 -4.91
CA ILE A 85 -11.07 -5.24 -3.55
C ILE A 85 -9.92 -5.08 -2.57
N GLU A 86 -10.07 -4.19 -1.61
CA GLU A 86 -9.11 -3.97 -0.55
C GLU A 86 -9.66 -4.44 0.79
N LEU A 87 -8.92 -5.29 1.50
CA LEU A 87 -9.09 -5.49 2.93
C LEU A 87 -8.24 -4.43 3.65
N SER A 88 -8.86 -3.51 4.36
CA SER A 88 -8.21 -2.66 5.35
C SER A 88 -8.39 -3.29 6.72
N GLY A 89 -7.31 -3.88 7.26
CA GLY A 89 -7.33 -4.67 8.51
C GLY A 89 -7.56 -3.83 9.76
N ALA A 90 -7.92 -4.51 10.84
CA ALA A 90 -8.08 -3.90 12.16
C ALA A 90 -6.73 -3.47 12.75
N LYS A 91 -6.76 -2.70 13.84
CA LYS A 91 -5.58 -2.34 14.63
C LYS A 91 -5.18 -3.50 15.53
N LEU A 92 -4.14 -4.24 15.18
CA LEU A 92 -3.73 -5.49 15.80
C LEU A 92 -2.42 -5.34 16.60
N ASN A 93 -2.15 -6.27 17.52
CA ASN A 93 -0.98 -6.19 18.40
C ASN A 93 0.26 -6.84 17.78
N ASN A 94 0.07 -7.82 16.93
CA ASN A 94 1.15 -8.67 16.42
C ASN A 94 0.81 -9.28 15.06
N ILE A 95 1.83 -9.85 14.41
CA ILE A 95 1.69 -10.47 13.08
C ILE A 95 0.86 -11.76 13.10
N HIS A 96 0.83 -12.49 14.22
CA HIS A 96 -0.05 -13.66 14.32
C HIS A 96 -1.51 -13.28 14.23
N GLU A 97 -1.92 -12.16 14.88
CA GLU A 97 -3.27 -11.62 14.76
C GLU A 97 -3.56 -11.14 13.33
N ALA A 98 -2.62 -10.43 12.70
CA ALA A 98 -2.76 -9.97 11.32
C ALA A 98 -2.91 -11.14 10.33
N CYS A 99 -2.12 -12.19 10.52
CA CYS A 99 -2.21 -13.40 9.71
C CYS A 99 -3.55 -14.14 9.93
N ALA A 100 -4.02 -14.22 11.18
CA ALA A 100 -5.31 -14.84 11.49
C ALA A 100 -6.48 -14.04 10.87
N GLU A 101 -6.44 -12.72 10.92
CA GLU A 101 -7.43 -11.84 10.29
C GLU A 101 -7.47 -12.03 8.77
N SER A 102 -6.30 -12.05 8.13
CA SER A 102 -6.20 -12.29 6.69
C SER A 102 -6.71 -13.69 6.30
N HIS A 103 -6.43 -14.69 7.14
CA HIS A 103 -6.93 -16.05 6.92
C HIS A 103 -8.46 -16.12 7.05
N GLU A 104 -9.05 -15.53 8.10
CA GLU A 104 -10.51 -15.45 8.26
C GLU A 104 -11.16 -14.78 7.05
N TYR A 105 -10.62 -13.62 6.64
CA TYR A 105 -11.12 -12.89 5.48
C TYR A 105 -11.06 -13.73 4.21
N LEU A 106 -9.92 -14.34 3.90
CA LEU A 106 -9.77 -15.15 2.68
C LEU A 106 -10.65 -16.40 2.71
N PHE A 107 -10.86 -17.01 3.88
CA PHE A 107 -11.75 -18.15 4.03
C PHE A 107 -13.20 -17.78 3.68
N GLU A 108 -13.72 -16.67 4.21
CA GLU A 108 -15.05 -16.17 3.92
C GLU A 108 -15.17 -15.73 2.45
N PHE A 109 -14.17 -14.99 1.99
CA PHE A 109 -14.14 -14.42 0.65
C PHE A 109 -14.08 -15.51 -0.44
N ASN A 110 -13.26 -16.54 -0.27
CA ASN A 110 -13.16 -17.64 -1.22
C ASN A 110 -14.48 -18.41 -1.38
N GLN A 111 -15.25 -18.62 -0.31
CA GLN A 111 -16.56 -19.24 -0.42
C GLN A 111 -17.51 -18.45 -1.32
N VAL A 112 -17.48 -17.11 -1.22
CA VAL A 112 -18.29 -16.24 -2.09
C VAL A 112 -17.77 -16.23 -3.53
N ILE A 113 -16.44 -16.18 -3.70
CA ILE A 113 -15.78 -16.20 -5.01
C ILE A 113 -16.11 -17.49 -5.77
N GLU A 114 -16.03 -18.63 -5.11
CA GLU A 114 -16.38 -19.94 -5.69
C GLU A 114 -17.87 -20.05 -6.05
N LYS A 115 -18.77 -19.64 -5.13
CA LYS A 115 -20.23 -19.62 -5.34
C LYS A 115 -20.63 -18.77 -6.56
N LEU A 116 -19.89 -17.69 -6.85
CA LEU A 116 -20.19 -16.76 -7.94
C LEU A 116 -19.43 -17.06 -9.24
N ASP A 117 -18.61 -18.11 -9.28
CA ASP A 117 -17.76 -18.46 -10.41
C ASP A 117 -16.77 -17.34 -10.80
N PHE A 118 -16.19 -16.69 -9.76
CA PHE A 118 -15.14 -15.70 -9.89
C PHE A 118 -13.78 -16.28 -9.55
N LYS A 119 -12.71 -15.54 -9.83
CA LYS A 119 -11.36 -15.86 -9.37
C LYS A 119 -10.65 -14.61 -8.81
N ILE A 120 -9.76 -14.84 -7.86
CA ILE A 120 -8.87 -13.82 -7.30
C ILE A 120 -7.55 -13.85 -8.05
N VAL A 121 -7.03 -12.68 -8.40
CA VAL A 121 -5.68 -12.51 -8.94
C VAL A 121 -4.88 -11.65 -7.98
N SER A 122 -3.86 -12.24 -7.36
CA SER A 122 -2.97 -11.62 -6.38
C SER A 122 -1.66 -11.17 -7.05
N ALA A 123 -1.72 -10.13 -7.85
CA ALA A 123 -0.60 -9.53 -8.56
C ALA A 123 -0.50 -8.04 -8.27
N GLY A 124 0.69 -7.45 -8.38
CA GLY A 124 0.88 -6.01 -8.18
C GLY A 124 0.28 -5.15 -9.29
N TYR A 125 0.03 -5.72 -10.46
CA TYR A 125 -0.58 -5.05 -11.62
C TYR A 125 -1.51 -6.01 -12.35
N ASP A 126 -2.61 -5.50 -12.91
CA ASP A 126 -3.56 -6.30 -13.69
C ASP A 126 -2.85 -6.91 -14.92
N PRO A 127 -2.70 -8.24 -14.97
CA PRO A 127 -1.91 -8.86 -16.02
C PRO A 127 -2.67 -9.03 -17.35
N ILE A 128 -3.98 -8.80 -17.38
CA ILE A 128 -4.86 -9.22 -18.47
C ILE A 128 -5.49 -8.03 -19.19
N SER A 129 -6.09 -7.11 -18.41
CA SER A 129 -7.00 -6.09 -18.94
C SER A 129 -6.22 -4.92 -19.57
N LYS A 130 -6.79 -4.35 -20.64
CA LYS A 130 -6.42 -3.01 -21.08
C LYS A 130 -7.13 -1.98 -20.23
N LEU A 131 -6.61 -0.75 -20.18
CA LEU A 131 -7.16 0.31 -19.35
C LEU A 131 -8.62 0.64 -19.72
N GLU A 132 -8.92 0.68 -21.03
CA GLU A 132 -10.25 0.94 -21.57
C GLU A 132 -11.29 -0.14 -21.25
N ASP A 133 -10.86 -1.36 -20.92
CA ASP A 133 -11.76 -2.49 -20.64
C ASP A 133 -12.13 -2.59 -19.14
N ILE A 134 -11.56 -1.73 -18.28
CA ILE A 134 -11.77 -1.82 -16.83
C ILE A 134 -13.06 -1.10 -16.45
N PRO A 135 -14.03 -1.79 -15.81
CA PRO A 135 -15.26 -1.17 -15.39
C PRO A 135 -15.07 -0.16 -14.25
N ASN A 136 -15.75 0.96 -14.33
CA ASN A 136 -15.82 1.94 -13.24
C ASN A 136 -16.76 1.48 -12.12
N ASN A 137 -16.59 2.04 -10.92
CA ASN A 137 -17.52 1.90 -9.82
C ASN A 137 -18.18 3.25 -9.46
N PRO A 138 -19.26 3.24 -8.66
CA PRO A 138 -20.09 4.43 -8.45
C PRO A 138 -19.53 5.43 -7.43
N LYS A 139 -18.33 5.27 -6.90
CA LYS A 139 -17.74 6.24 -5.96
C LYS A 139 -17.48 7.57 -6.66
N LYS A 140 -18.21 8.61 -6.28
CA LYS A 140 -18.19 9.95 -6.91
C LYS A 140 -16.79 10.58 -6.96
N ARG A 141 -15.97 10.38 -5.93
CA ARG A 141 -14.60 10.93 -5.90
C ARG A 141 -13.74 10.46 -7.07
N TYR A 142 -13.97 9.25 -7.58
CA TYR A 142 -13.17 8.70 -8.67
C TYR A 142 -13.43 9.38 -10.02
N GLU A 143 -14.61 9.98 -10.23
CA GLU A 143 -14.87 10.78 -11.43
C GLU A 143 -13.93 12.00 -11.49
N VAL A 144 -13.76 12.70 -10.37
CA VAL A 144 -12.83 13.85 -10.28
C VAL A 144 -11.40 13.38 -10.44
N MET A 145 -11.02 12.30 -9.74
CA MET A 145 -9.67 11.76 -9.81
C MET A 145 -9.30 11.32 -11.23
N THR A 146 -10.18 10.65 -11.95
CA THR A 146 -9.95 10.19 -13.33
C THR A 146 -9.71 11.35 -14.29
N LYS A 147 -10.35 12.50 -14.07
CA LYS A 147 -10.14 13.71 -14.89
C LYS A 147 -8.84 14.44 -14.53
N ASP A 148 -8.46 14.43 -13.26
CA ASP A 148 -7.38 15.28 -12.75
C ASP A 148 -6.02 14.58 -12.69
N MET A 149 -5.98 13.28 -12.42
CA MET A 149 -4.74 12.52 -12.24
C MET A 149 -3.83 12.43 -13.48
N PRO A 150 -4.37 12.38 -14.73
CA PRO A 150 -3.51 12.38 -15.93
C PRO A 150 -2.66 13.64 -16.10
N VAL A 151 -3.06 14.74 -15.46
CA VAL A 151 -2.31 15.99 -15.54
C VAL A 151 -1.04 15.88 -14.69
N GLY A 152 0.11 15.71 -15.35
CA GLY A 152 1.43 15.62 -14.71
C GLY A 152 1.93 14.19 -14.43
N GLY A 153 1.21 13.15 -14.88
CA GLY A 153 1.67 11.76 -14.74
C GLY A 153 1.14 10.87 -15.85
N LYS A 154 2.05 10.30 -16.65
CA LYS A 154 1.69 9.48 -17.84
C LYS A 154 0.90 8.21 -17.48
N LEU A 155 1.21 7.59 -16.34
CA LEU A 155 0.63 6.32 -15.90
C LEU A 155 -0.31 6.49 -14.70
N SER A 156 -0.86 7.69 -14.48
CA SER A 156 -1.72 7.95 -13.32
C SER A 156 -3.05 7.19 -13.38
N LEU A 157 -3.62 6.95 -14.56
CA LEU A 157 -4.81 6.10 -14.70
C LEU A 157 -4.48 4.63 -14.52
N ASP A 158 -3.34 4.17 -15.04
CA ASP A 158 -2.85 2.81 -14.77
C ASP A 158 -2.68 2.56 -13.28
N MET A 159 -2.13 3.54 -12.54
CA MET A 159 -2.02 3.48 -11.09
C MET A 159 -3.38 3.28 -10.43
N MET A 160 -4.37 4.09 -10.81
CA MET A 160 -5.71 4.04 -10.21
C MET A 160 -6.45 2.74 -10.52
N TYR A 161 -6.38 2.27 -11.75
CA TYR A 161 -7.26 1.21 -12.24
C TYR A 161 -6.60 -0.18 -12.30
N LYS A 162 -5.27 -0.24 -12.42
CA LYS A 162 -4.54 -1.48 -12.73
C LYS A 162 -3.52 -1.89 -11.68
N THR A 163 -3.29 -1.11 -10.61
CA THR A 163 -2.37 -1.52 -9.54
C THR A 163 -3.09 -2.12 -8.34
N ALA A 164 -2.40 -3.03 -7.66
CA ALA A 164 -2.79 -3.57 -6.37
C ALA A 164 -1.54 -3.77 -5.49
N GLY A 165 -1.63 -3.42 -4.22
CA GLY A 165 -0.51 -3.46 -3.29
C GLY A 165 -0.84 -4.16 -1.98
N THR A 166 0.21 -4.40 -1.20
CA THR A 166 0.14 -4.67 0.22
C THR A 166 0.64 -3.43 0.95
N GLN A 167 -0.11 -2.92 1.91
CA GLN A 167 0.23 -1.73 2.68
C GLN A 167 0.33 -2.10 4.16
N LEU A 168 1.19 -1.38 4.89
CA LEU A 168 1.43 -1.63 6.30
C LEU A 168 1.41 -0.32 7.07
N ASN A 169 0.56 -0.26 8.09
CA ASN A 169 0.41 0.87 8.99
C ASN A 169 1.09 0.58 10.31
N LEU A 170 2.05 1.40 10.71
CA LEU A 170 2.83 1.27 11.93
C LEU A 170 2.80 2.56 12.75
N ASP A 171 2.55 2.41 14.04
CA ASP A 171 2.52 3.51 14.99
C ASP A 171 3.94 4.01 15.35
N TYR A 172 4.00 5.20 15.92
CA TYR A 172 5.20 5.79 16.54
C TYR A 172 4.90 6.24 17.96
N THR A 173 5.94 6.32 18.80
CA THR A 173 5.82 6.70 20.22
C THR A 173 6.06 8.19 20.46
N SER A 174 6.79 8.84 19.59
CA SER A 174 7.16 10.25 19.67
C SER A 174 7.56 10.78 18.30
N GLU A 175 7.81 12.09 18.19
CA GLU A 175 8.39 12.68 16.99
C GLU A 175 9.79 12.13 16.68
N GLU A 176 10.62 11.89 17.71
CA GLU A 176 11.96 11.28 17.53
C GLU A 176 11.85 9.86 16.97
N ASP A 177 10.96 9.05 17.50
CA ASP A 177 10.70 7.68 17.02
C ASP A 177 10.15 7.71 15.58
N PHE A 178 9.25 8.67 15.27
CA PHE A 178 8.77 8.89 13.91
C PHE A 178 9.93 9.21 12.95
N ILE A 179 10.79 10.17 13.28
CA ILE A 179 11.93 10.56 12.43
C ILE A 179 12.77 9.33 12.07
N LYS A 180 13.13 8.52 13.06
CA LYS A 180 13.93 7.31 12.88
C LYS A 180 13.24 6.27 12.00
N LYS A 181 11.99 5.96 12.31
CA LYS A 181 11.17 4.99 11.56
C LYS A 181 10.92 5.42 10.12
N PHE A 182 10.55 6.70 9.93
CA PHE A 182 10.25 7.24 8.61
C PHE A 182 11.50 7.29 7.72
N LYS A 183 12.64 7.70 8.27
CA LYS A 183 13.93 7.65 7.58
C LYS A 183 14.28 6.23 7.14
N LEU A 184 14.21 5.26 8.06
CA LEU A 184 14.50 3.85 7.74
C LEU A 184 13.55 3.36 6.65
N ALA A 185 12.23 3.53 6.81
CA ALA A 185 11.23 3.06 5.85
C ALA A 185 11.48 3.61 4.44
N ASN A 186 11.81 4.91 4.31
CA ASN A 186 12.06 5.52 3.00
C ASN A 186 13.36 5.03 2.36
N ASN A 187 14.41 4.84 3.13
CA ASN A 187 15.67 4.29 2.61
C ASN A 187 15.52 2.81 2.17
N LEU A 188 14.59 2.07 2.76
CA LEU A 188 14.33 0.67 2.41
C LEU A 188 13.35 0.48 1.24
N VAL A 189 12.81 1.54 0.63
CA VAL A 189 11.89 1.45 -0.51
C VAL A 189 12.46 0.61 -1.67
N PRO A 190 13.71 0.78 -2.13
CA PRO A 190 14.26 -0.07 -3.19
C PRO A 190 14.31 -1.54 -2.81
N ILE A 191 14.61 -1.84 -1.54
CA ILE A 191 14.63 -3.22 -1.00
C ILE A 191 13.22 -3.81 -1.03
N SER A 192 12.22 -3.04 -0.58
CA SER A 192 10.82 -3.45 -0.61
C SER A 192 10.37 -3.79 -2.04
N ILE A 193 10.62 -2.90 -3.00
CA ILE A 193 10.27 -3.12 -4.41
C ILE A 193 10.95 -4.40 -4.94
N GLY A 194 12.24 -4.58 -4.66
CA GLY A 194 13.00 -5.74 -5.12
C GLY A 194 12.52 -7.06 -4.54
N LEU A 195 12.22 -7.11 -3.23
CA LEU A 195 11.78 -8.32 -2.55
C LEU A 195 10.35 -8.74 -2.91
N PHE A 196 9.44 -7.77 -3.03
CA PHE A 196 8.01 -8.02 -3.24
C PHE A 196 7.58 -7.90 -4.70
N ALA A 197 8.52 -7.86 -5.65
CA ALA A 197 8.21 -7.80 -7.07
C ALA A 197 7.30 -8.96 -7.51
N ASN A 198 6.08 -8.62 -7.97
CA ASN A 198 5.03 -9.58 -8.37
C ASN A 198 4.10 -8.99 -9.45
N SER A 199 4.66 -8.25 -10.42
CA SER A 199 3.86 -7.63 -11.49
C SER A 199 4.61 -7.55 -12.82
N SER A 200 5.08 -8.69 -13.31
CA SER A 200 5.88 -8.78 -14.53
C SER A 200 5.06 -8.86 -15.82
N ILE A 201 3.79 -9.20 -15.74
CA ILE A 201 2.90 -9.38 -16.90
C ILE A 201 1.99 -8.16 -17.04
N VAL A 202 1.89 -7.64 -18.26
CA VAL A 202 1.04 -6.50 -18.67
C VAL A 202 0.33 -6.91 -19.96
N GLU A 203 -1.01 -6.83 -19.97
CA GLU A 203 -1.82 -7.15 -21.15
C GLU A 203 -1.39 -8.49 -21.80
N LYS A 204 -1.27 -9.50 -20.96
CA LYS A 204 -0.88 -10.88 -21.33
C LYS A 204 0.54 -11.02 -21.88
N SER A 205 1.42 -10.05 -21.67
CA SER A 205 2.78 -10.08 -22.17
C SER A 205 3.80 -9.75 -21.09
N ASN A 206 5.02 -10.27 -21.20
CA ASN A 206 6.10 -9.90 -20.30
C ASN A 206 6.47 -8.42 -20.54
N SER A 207 6.33 -7.60 -19.51
CA SER A 207 6.59 -6.16 -19.56
C SER A 207 8.08 -5.78 -19.60
N GLY A 208 8.97 -6.72 -19.29
CA GLY A 208 10.38 -6.45 -19.08
C GLY A 208 10.72 -5.85 -17.71
N TYR A 209 9.74 -5.77 -16.80
CA TYR A 209 9.88 -5.37 -15.40
C TYR A 209 9.49 -6.51 -14.47
N LEU A 210 10.09 -6.56 -13.28
CA LEU A 210 9.68 -7.48 -12.21
C LEU A 210 8.55 -6.89 -11.36
N SER A 211 8.61 -5.57 -11.07
CA SER A 211 7.50 -4.80 -10.49
C SER A 211 7.06 -3.69 -11.45
N TYR A 212 6.15 -4.01 -12.38
CA TYR A 212 5.56 -3.00 -13.24
C TYR A 212 4.68 -2.01 -12.46
N ARG A 213 4.07 -2.47 -11.36
CA ARG A 213 3.38 -1.59 -10.42
C ARG A 213 4.28 -0.44 -9.95
N SER A 214 5.48 -0.76 -9.46
CA SER A 214 6.40 0.29 -8.98
C SER A 214 6.85 1.22 -10.10
N LYS A 215 7.01 0.72 -11.33
CA LYS A 215 7.25 1.56 -12.52
C LYS A 215 6.11 2.56 -12.74
N VAL A 216 4.85 2.09 -12.62
CA VAL A 216 3.65 2.92 -12.75
C VAL A 216 3.61 4.00 -11.65
N TRP A 217 3.89 3.63 -10.39
CA TRP A 217 3.92 4.57 -9.27
C TRP A 217 4.99 5.65 -9.43
N GLN A 218 6.17 5.34 -10.01
CA GLN A 218 7.21 6.31 -10.31
C GLN A 218 6.80 7.33 -11.39
N GLU A 219 5.85 7.01 -12.26
CA GLU A 219 5.33 7.87 -13.33
C GLU A 219 3.94 8.45 -13.03
N THR A 220 3.51 8.39 -11.78
CA THR A 220 2.26 8.95 -11.30
C THR A 220 2.46 10.36 -10.76
N SER A 221 1.54 11.28 -11.07
CA SER A 221 1.66 12.72 -10.74
C SER A 221 1.78 13.04 -9.24
N ARG A 222 1.39 12.14 -8.37
CA ARG A 222 1.33 12.33 -6.92
C ARG A 222 2.09 11.25 -6.15
N GLY A 223 2.79 10.38 -6.85
CA GLY A 223 3.57 9.27 -6.31
C GLY A 223 5.04 9.59 -6.10
N GLY A 224 5.82 8.54 -5.85
CA GLY A 224 7.27 8.57 -5.82
C GLY A 224 7.88 8.68 -4.44
N LEU A 225 9.20 8.82 -4.43
CA LEU A 225 10.04 8.92 -3.24
C LEU A 225 10.74 10.29 -3.22
N PRO A 226 10.21 11.29 -2.50
CA PRO A 226 10.88 12.59 -2.38
C PRO A 226 12.25 12.46 -1.72
N GLU A 227 13.29 13.08 -2.30
CA GLU A 227 14.66 12.98 -1.78
C GLU A 227 14.78 13.37 -0.31
N PHE A 228 14.07 14.40 0.11
CA PHE A 228 14.16 14.86 1.50
C PHE A 228 13.59 13.85 2.51
N PHE A 229 12.77 12.86 2.07
CA PHE A 229 12.30 11.77 2.93
C PHE A 229 13.39 10.79 3.32
N LEU A 230 14.50 10.78 2.60
CA LEU A 230 15.68 9.95 2.94
C LEU A 230 16.52 10.52 4.09
N LYS A 231 16.23 11.75 4.49
CA LYS A 231 16.89 12.48 5.57
C LYS A 231 15.98 12.52 6.81
N ASP A 232 16.41 13.24 7.83
CA ASP A 232 15.60 13.45 9.03
C ASP A 232 14.46 14.42 8.76
N VAL A 233 13.25 13.87 8.68
CA VAL A 233 11.98 14.60 8.50
C VAL A 233 11.24 14.62 9.82
N ASN A 234 11.09 15.80 10.43
CA ASN A 234 10.27 15.99 11.61
C ASN A 234 8.83 16.39 11.23
N PHE A 235 7.94 16.50 12.20
CA PHE A 235 6.55 16.87 11.95
C PHE A 235 6.41 18.25 11.31
N GLU A 236 7.29 19.19 11.65
CA GLU A 236 7.28 20.52 11.06
C GLU A 236 7.59 20.49 9.56
N LYS A 237 8.68 19.83 9.15
CA LYS A 237 9.04 19.67 7.73
C LYS A 237 7.95 18.93 6.94
N TYR A 238 7.33 17.93 7.56
CA TYR A 238 6.24 17.22 6.91
C TYR A 238 4.97 18.07 6.80
N ALA A 239 4.66 18.90 7.82
CA ALA A 239 3.57 19.87 7.75
C ALA A 239 3.79 20.90 6.63
N ASP A 240 5.00 21.45 6.51
CA ASP A 240 5.35 22.36 5.41
C ASP A 240 5.19 21.70 4.04
N TYR A 241 5.57 20.43 3.92
CA TYR A 241 5.38 19.65 2.69
C TYR A 241 3.91 19.53 2.32
N ILE A 242 3.03 19.09 3.23
CA ILE A 242 1.62 18.89 2.93
C ILE A 242 0.85 20.19 2.73
N MET A 243 1.21 21.26 3.42
CA MET A 243 0.62 22.59 3.21
C MET A 243 0.89 23.12 1.80
N ASN A 244 2.06 22.82 1.24
CA ASN A 244 2.46 23.19 -0.11
C ASN A 244 2.12 22.11 -1.16
N TYR A 245 1.39 21.04 -0.77
CA TYR A 245 0.98 19.99 -1.69
C TYR A 245 -0.38 20.34 -2.34
N PRO A 246 -0.55 20.10 -3.66
CA PRO A 246 -1.82 20.38 -4.33
C PRO A 246 -2.96 19.54 -3.76
N ILE A 247 -4.13 20.14 -3.62
CA ILE A 247 -5.35 19.42 -3.24
C ILE A 247 -5.81 18.59 -4.45
N LEU A 248 -6.22 17.33 -4.24
CA LEU A 248 -6.74 16.51 -5.33
C LEU A 248 -8.21 16.81 -5.58
N PHE A 249 -9.03 16.77 -4.55
CA PHE A 249 -10.44 17.12 -4.60
C PHE A 249 -10.89 17.75 -3.28
N LEU A 250 -11.99 18.49 -3.35
CA LEU A 250 -12.69 19.11 -2.23
C LEU A 250 -14.10 18.55 -2.16
N GLN A 251 -14.64 18.43 -0.95
CA GLN A 251 -16.02 18.01 -0.74
C GLN A 251 -16.90 19.23 -0.42
N SER A 252 -17.97 19.43 -1.18
CA SER A 252 -18.95 20.49 -0.94
C SER A 252 -20.35 19.94 -1.18
N GLU A 253 -21.22 20.06 -0.17
CA GLU A 253 -22.65 19.67 -0.26
C GLU A 253 -22.89 18.26 -0.80
N GLY A 254 -22.06 17.29 -0.39
CA GLY A 254 -22.15 15.90 -0.84
C GLY A 254 -21.57 15.62 -2.23
N ASN A 255 -20.99 16.62 -2.90
CA ASN A 255 -20.33 16.49 -4.18
C ASN A 255 -18.81 16.64 -4.05
N TYR A 256 -18.07 16.10 -5.01
CA TYR A 256 -16.63 16.29 -5.13
C TYR A 256 -16.32 17.24 -6.28
N ILE A 257 -15.42 18.19 -6.03
CA ILE A 257 -14.92 19.12 -7.04
C ILE A 257 -13.40 19.05 -7.11
N SER A 258 -12.82 19.38 -8.27
CA SER A 258 -11.38 19.44 -8.45
C SER A 258 -10.73 20.48 -7.56
N GLY A 259 -9.71 20.08 -6.81
CA GLY A 259 -8.91 20.97 -5.97
C GLY A 259 -7.54 21.33 -6.57
N LYS A 260 -7.17 20.75 -7.72
CA LYS A 260 -5.80 20.74 -8.27
C LYS A 260 -5.12 22.10 -8.47
N LYS A 261 -5.89 23.17 -8.60
CA LYS A 261 -5.37 24.55 -8.73
C LYS A 261 -5.00 25.21 -7.39
N TYR A 262 -5.33 24.54 -6.28
CA TYR A 262 -5.09 25.05 -4.94
C TYR A 262 -4.08 24.17 -4.19
N LEU A 263 -3.25 24.80 -3.39
CA LEU A 263 -2.44 24.13 -2.37
C LEU A 263 -3.26 24.03 -1.07
N PHE A 264 -2.92 23.10 -0.18
CA PHE A 264 -3.65 22.94 1.07
C PHE A 264 -3.63 24.23 1.94
N LYS A 265 -2.55 24.99 1.89
CA LYS A 265 -2.46 26.30 2.56
C LYS A 265 -3.53 27.31 2.07
N ASN A 266 -3.94 27.24 0.78
CA ASN A 266 -5.03 28.11 0.31
C ASN A 266 -6.37 27.74 0.96
N PHE A 267 -6.59 26.44 1.23
CA PHE A 267 -7.76 25.99 1.98
C PHE A 267 -7.70 26.46 3.43
N MET A 268 -6.55 26.35 4.09
CA MET A 268 -6.33 26.84 5.45
C MET A 268 -6.60 28.36 5.59
N ASN A 269 -6.29 29.13 4.56
CA ASN A 269 -6.51 30.59 4.53
C ASN A 269 -7.94 31.00 4.14
N GLY A 270 -8.85 30.04 3.82
CA GLY A 270 -10.19 30.36 3.35
C GLY A 270 -10.23 31.03 1.97
N GLU A 271 -9.29 30.73 1.09
CA GLU A 271 -9.13 31.37 -0.23
C GLU A 271 -9.90 30.66 -1.36
N ILE A 272 -10.63 29.56 -1.05
CA ILE A 272 -11.30 28.73 -2.06
C ILE A 272 -12.77 29.10 -2.17
N LYS A 273 -13.09 29.90 -3.19
CA LYS A 273 -14.43 30.42 -3.43
C LYS A 273 -15.48 29.34 -3.76
N GLU A 274 -15.08 28.29 -4.46
CA GLU A 274 -15.94 27.19 -4.88
C GLU A 274 -16.57 26.41 -3.73
N ILE A 275 -16.02 26.53 -2.53
CA ILE A 275 -16.58 25.95 -1.30
C ILE A 275 -16.99 27.02 -0.27
N GLY A 276 -17.23 28.26 -0.73
CA GLY A 276 -17.68 29.35 0.11
C GLY A 276 -16.64 29.84 1.12
N ASN A 277 -15.34 29.80 0.76
CA ASN A 277 -14.21 30.24 1.60
C ASN A 277 -14.15 29.51 2.97
N LYS A 278 -14.63 28.27 3.03
CA LYS A 278 -14.54 27.44 4.24
C LYS A 278 -13.08 27.16 4.60
N ILE A 279 -12.84 26.94 5.87
CA ILE A 279 -11.56 26.50 6.43
C ILE A 279 -11.63 25.00 6.67
N PRO A 280 -10.54 24.22 6.42
CA PRO A 280 -10.58 22.77 6.54
C PRO A 280 -10.84 22.29 7.97
N SER A 281 -11.60 21.24 8.08
CA SER A 281 -11.74 20.42 9.28
C SER A 281 -10.58 19.44 9.42
N THR A 282 -10.51 18.72 10.55
CA THR A 282 -9.58 17.59 10.70
C THR A 282 -9.84 16.49 9.67
N ASN A 283 -11.11 16.23 9.32
CA ASN A 283 -11.46 15.25 8.30
C ASN A 283 -10.98 15.65 6.89
N ASP A 284 -10.99 16.96 6.59
CA ASP A 284 -10.41 17.46 5.33
C ASP A 284 -8.90 17.30 5.30
N LEU A 285 -8.21 17.50 6.45
CA LEU A 285 -6.79 17.19 6.58
C LEU A 285 -6.50 15.71 6.36
N ASP A 286 -7.25 14.80 7.00
CA ASP A 286 -7.09 13.35 6.83
C ASP A 286 -7.34 12.93 5.37
N THR A 287 -8.34 13.54 4.72
CA THR A 287 -8.62 13.35 3.30
C THR A 287 -7.44 13.81 2.44
N HIS A 288 -6.89 15.00 2.70
CA HIS A 288 -5.74 15.52 1.98
C HIS A 288 -4.51 14.61 2.14
N LEU A 289 -4.19 14.21 3.36
CA LEU A 289 -3.13 13.21 3.64
C LEU A 289 -3.36 11.92 2.87
N GLY A 290 -4.60 11.43 2.80
CA GLY A 290 -4.99 10.25 2.04
C GLY A 290 -4.76 10.35 0.53
N THR A 291 -4.62 11.57 -0.02
CA THR A 291 -4.37 11.81 -1.46
C THR A 291 -2.91 12.08 -1.81
N ILE A 292 -1.99 11.97 -0.87
CA ILE A 292 -0.54 12.01 -1.10
C ILE A 292 -0.07 10.58 -1.33
N PHE A 293 0.35 10.25 -2.55
CA PHE A 293 0.62 8.87 -2.98
C PHE A 293 2.10 8.51 -2.98
N THR A 294 2.89 9.11 -2.07
CA THR A 294 4.30 8.74 -1.88
C THR A 294 4.46 7.30 -1.41
N GLU A 295 5.65 6.72 -1.61
CA GLU A 295 5.97 5.33 -1.24
C GLU A 295 5.76 5.04 0.25
N ASN A 296 6.04 6.03 1.10
CA ASN A 296 5.62 6.05 2.49
C ASN A 296 4.96 7.40 2.80
N ARG A 297 3.99 7.42 3.69
CA ARG A 297 3.34 8.65 4.10
C ARG A 297 3.07 8.70 5.61
N LEU A 298 3.03 9.91 6.15
CA LEU A 298 2.64 10.16 7.52
C LEU A 298 1.16 10.52 7.58
N LYS A 299 0.46 9.83 8.46
CA LYS A 299 -0.84 10.18 9.02
C LYS A 299 -0.68 10.29 10.54
N GLN A 300 -1.62 9.77 11.34
CA GLN A 300 -1.37 9.52 12.77
C GLN A 300 -0.60 8.19 13.01
N TYR A 301 -0.01 7.65 11.97
CA TYR A 301 0.83 6.47 11.86
C TYR A 301 1.66 6.59 10.57
N ILE A 302 2.66 5.73 10.41
CA ILE A 302 3.45 5.61 9.19
C ILE A 302 2.83 4.53 8.32
N GLU A 303 2.53 4.83 7.07
CA GLU A 303 1.99 3.90 6.09
C GLU A 303 3.04 3.58 5.04
N LEU A 304 3.41 2.30 4.93
CA LEU A 304 4.35 1.76 3.95
C LEU A 304 3.54 1.15 2.79
N ARG A 305 3.87 1.54 1.54
CA ARG A 305 3.02 1.32 0.37
C ARG A 305 3.73 0.69 -0.83
N SER A 306 5.03 0.44 -0.74
CA SER A 306 5.88 0.06 -1.87
C SER A 306 5.84 -1.42 -2.27
N MET A 307 5.06 -2.26 -1.58
CA MET A 307 4.97 -3.70 -1.85
C MET A 307 3.92 -4.00 -2.91
N ASP A 308 4.24 -4.84 -3.90
CA ASP A 308 3.24 -5.40 -4.81
C ASP A 308 2.28 -6.31 -4.03
N ALA A 309 1.01 -6.38 -4.45
CA ALA A 309 0.11 -7.39 -3.95
C ALA A 309 0.62 -8.79 -4.30
N CYS A 310 0.41 -9.73 -3.40
CA CYS A 310 0.89 -11.09 -3.55
C CYS A 310 -0.08 -12.12 -2.94
N GLY A 311 0.20 -13.38 -3.18
CA GLY A 311 -0.57 -14.47 -2.63
C GLY A 311 -0.27 -14.75 -1.16
N TRP A 312 -0.89 -15.81 -0.67
CA TRP A 312 -0.88 -16.19 0.74
C TRP A 312 0.53 -16.26 1.37
N GLU A 313 1.50 -16.85 0.65
CA GLU A 313 2.83 -17.07 1.21
C GLU A 313 3.59 -15.78 1.57
N CYS A 314 3.32 -14.69 0.86
CA CYS A 314 3.99 -13.41 1.12
C CYS A 314 3.11 -12.38 1.85
N LEU A 315 1.82 -12.65 2.01
CA LEU A 315 0.85 -11.73 2.58
C LEU A 315 1.25 -11.18 3.96
N CYS A 316 1.78 -12.06 4.83
CA CYS A 316 2.25 -11.68 6.17
C CYS A 316 3.76 -11.39 6.22
N ALA A 317 4.51 -11.68 5.16
CA ALA A 317 5.96 -11.56 5.15
C ALA A 317 6.45 -10.10 5.15
N GLY A 318 5.79 -9.22 4.40
CA GLY A 318 6.07 -7.79 4.41
C GLY A 318 5.78 -7.14 5.77
N PRO A 319 4.57 -7.32 6.31
CA PRO A 319 4.26 -6.91 7.68
C PRO A 319 5.25 -7.43 8.73
N ALA A 320 5.68 -8.69 8.64
CA ALA A 320 6.67 -9.26 9.55
C ALA A 320 8.05 -8.59 9.40
N LEU A 321 8.54 -8.43 8.16
CA LEU A 321 9.82 -7.78 7.90
C LEU A 321 9.89 -6.40 8.54
N PHE A 322 8.95 -5.52 8.20
CA PHE A 322 8.99 -4.15 8.68
C PHE A 322 8.64 -4.02 10.16
N THR A 323 7.78 -4.87 10.72
CA THR A 323 7.54 -4.90 12.16
C THR A 323 8.79 -5.32 12.94
N GLY A 324 9.52 -6.31 12.47
CA GLY A 324 10.78 -6.74 13.08
C GLY A 324 11.84 -5.65 13.06
N LEU A 325 11.91 -4.87 11.98
CA LEU A 325 12.85 -3.75 11.86
C LEU A 325 12.40 -2.54 12.71
N LEU A 326 11.16 -2.04 12.51
CA LEU A 326 10.73 -0.76 13.07
C LEU A 326 10.28 -0.86 14.54
N TYR A 327 9.79 -2.02 14.98
CA TYR A 327 9.36 -2.23 16.38
C TYR A 327 10.36 -3.07 17.19
N GLY A 328 11.10 -3.96 16.52
CA GLY A 328 12.01 -4.89 17.19
C GLY A 328 13.44 -4.39 17.31
N ASN A 329 14.08 -4.01 16.19
CA ASN A 329 15.51 -3.70 16.11
C ASN A 329 15.81 -2.42 15.28
N LEU A 330 15.11 -1.32 15.59
CA LEU A 330 15.20 -0.06 14.83
C LEU A 330 16.62 0.50 14.76
N GLU A 331 17.33 0.56 15.91
CA GLU A 331 18.67 1.14 15.97
C GLU A 331 19.70 0.32 15.17
N GLU A 332 19.61 -1.02 15.22
CA GLU A 332 20.48 -1.90 14.45
C GLU A 332 20.24 -1.76 12.94
N ALA A 333 18.97 -1.62 12.52
CA ALA A 333 18.64 -1.37 11.14
C ALA A 333 19.09 0.01 10.64
N LEU A 334 19.01 1.04 11.48
CA LEU A 334 19.54 2.36 11.18
C LEU A 334 21.07 2.37 11.09
N ASP A 335 21.77 1.63 11.96
CA ASP A 335 23.22 1.50 11.88
C ASP A 335 23.67 0.82 10.57
N LEU A 336 22.92 -0.19 10.10
CA LEU A 336 23.19 -0.83 8.81
C LEU A 336 23.16 0.15 7.64
N ILE A 337 22.24 1.12 7.64
CA ILE A 337 22.04 2.07 6.54
C ILE A 337 22.72 3.42 6.76
N LYS A 338 23.46 3.63 7.86
CA LYS A 338 24.00 4.94 8.27
C LYS A 338 24.85 5.66 7.23
N ASN A 339 25.51 4.87 6.37
CA ASN A 339 26.40 5.38 5.33
C ASN A 339 25.74 5.38 3.93
N TRP A 340 24.43 5.15 3.84
CA TRP A 340 23.76 5.18 2.55
C TRP A 340 23.59 6.62 2.06
N GLU A 341 23.95 6.83 0.79
CA GLU A 341 23.85 8.12 0.14
C GLU A 341 22.48 8.25 -0.57
N ALA A 342 21.83 9.39 -0.44
CA ALA A 342 20.49 9.61 -0.98
C ALA A 342 20.41 9.40 -2.50
N ASN A 343 21.44 9.84 -3.26
CA ASN A 343 21.53 9.63 -4.70
C ASN A 343 21.59 8.15 -5.09
N GLU A 344 22.31 7.32 -4.31
CA GLU A 344 22.39 5.87 -4.51
C GLU A 344 21.06 5.19 -4.24
N VAL A 345 20.36 5.59 -3.15
CA VAL A 345 19.01 5.09 -2.84
C VAL A 345 18.02 5.47 -3.94
N LEU A 346 18.06 6.72 -4.44
CA LEU A 346 17.19 7.16 -5.54
C LEU A 346 17.53 6.46 -6.87
N SER A 347 18.80 6.19 -7.14
CA SER A 347 19.23 5.40 -8.29
C SER A 347 18.69 3.97 -8.19
N ALA A 348 18.85 3.32 -7.02
CA ALA A 348 18.30 2.00 -6.76
C ALA A 348 16.77 1.98 -6.86
N TYR A 349 16.09 3.01 -6.34
CA TYR A 349 14.63 3.17 -6.45
C TYR A 349 14.16 3.16 -7.92
N LYS A 350 14.84 3.90 -8.79
CA LYS A 350 14.52 3.95 -10.24
C LYS A 350 14.72 2.59 -10.93
N ASN A 351 15.72 1.83 -10.51
CA ASN A 351 16.12 0.59 -11.17
C ASN A 351 15.49 -0.68 -10.59
N ALA A 352 15.06 -0.65 -9.32
CA ALA A 352 14.47 -1.81 -8.63
C ALA A 352 13.25 -2.40 -9.34
N PRO A 353 12.33 -1.62 -9.95
CA PRO A 353 11.21 -2.19 -10.68
C PRO A 353 11.62 -3.14 -11.81
N LYS A 354 12.73 -2.87 -12.47
CA LYS A 354 13.25 -3.67 -13.58
C LYS A 354 14.16 -4.80 -13.13
N ASN A 355 15.10 -4.50 -12.25
CA ASN A 355 16.21 -5.39 -11.92
C ASN A 355 15.94 -6.23 -10.65
N GLY A 356 14.90 -5.90 -9.84
CA GLY A 356 14.56 -6.61 -8.62
C GLY A 356 15.75 -6.75 -7.68
N LEU A 357 16.00 -7.97 -7.22
CA LEU A 357 17.08 -8.30 -6.29
C LEU A 357 18.51 -8.03 -6.83
N LYS A 358 18.67 -7.90 -8.15
CA LYS A 358 19.96 -7.60 -8.79
C LYS A 358 20.24 -6.10 -8.91
N THR A 359 19.37 -5.25 -8.40
CA THR A 359 19.58 -3.80 -8.40
C THR A 359 20.76 -3.46 -7.51
N ASN A 360 21.68 -2.66 -8.04
CA ASN A 360 22.82 -2.15 -7.26
C ASN A 360 22.33 -1.09 -6.26
N LEU A 361 22.77 -1.20 -5.01
CA LEU A 361 22.59 -0.23 -3.95
C LEU A 361 23.86 -0.18 -3.11
N MET A 362 24.54 0.97 -3.05
CA MET A 362 25.78 1.12 -2.30
C MET A 362 26.84 0.09 -2.69
N GLY A 363 27.00 -0.21 -3.97
CA GLY A 363 28.00 -1.16 -4.49
C GLY A 363 27.70 -2.65 -4.26
N LYS A 364 26.52 -2.98 -3.76
CA LYS A 364 26.04 -4.36 -3.54
C LYS A 364 24.66 -4.55 -4.15
N ASP A 365 24.30 -5.79 -4.49
CA ASP A 365 22.95 -6.12 -4.92
C ASP A 365 21.95 -5.96 -3.77
N ILE A 366 20.70 -5.62 -4.09
CA ILE A 366 19.60 -5.61 -3.11
C ILE A 366 19.52 -6.93 -2.33
N SER A 367 19.78 -8.09 -2.97
CA SER A 367 19.77 -9.39 -2.28
C SER A 367 20.71 -9.44 -1.08
N TYR A 368 21.89 -8.81 -1.15
CA TYR A 368 22.85 -8.73 -0.03
C TYR A 368 22.26 -7.93 1.15
N TRP A 369 21.66 -6.78 0.87
CA TRP A 369 21.06 -5.95 1.91
C TRP A 369 19.82 -6.59 2.51
N ALA A 370 19.00 -7.24 1.67
CA ALA A 370 17.80 -7.95 2.10
C ALA A 370 18.14 -9.10 3.08
N GLU A 371 19.18 -9.87 2.84
CA GLU A 371 19.63 -10.93 3.74
C GLU A 371 19.94 -10.37 5.14
N ARG A 372 20.73 -9.29 5.22
CA ARG A 372 21.09 -8.65 6.50
C ARG A 372 19.87 -8.06 7.21
N LEU A 373 18.96 -7.42 6.47
CA LEU A 373 17.73 -6.86 7.03
C LEU A 373 16.80 -7.96 7.54
N LEU A 374 16.74 -9.12 6.87
CA LEU A 374 16.00 -10.28 7.33
C LEU A 374 16.55 -10.81 8.66
N ASP A 375 17.87 -10.90 8.82
CA ASP A 375 18.50 -11.32 10.09
C ASP A 375 18.16 -10.35 11.22
N ILE A 376 18.27 -9.04 10.98
CA ILE A 376 17.91 -7.98 11.96
C ILE A 376 16.40 -8.07 12.30
N SER A 377 15.55 -8.21 11.30
CA SER A 377 14.10 -8.34 11.49
C SER A 377 13.75 -9.59 12.28
N LYS A 378 14.36 -10.74 11.93
CA LYS A 378 14.18 -12.02 12.62
C LYS A 378 14.54 -11.94 14.10
N SER A 379 15.67 -11.31 14.41
CA SER A 379 16.09 -11.01 15.78
C SER A 379 15.10 -10.08 16.48
N GLY A 380 14.65 -9.02 15.79
CA GLY A 380 13.68 -8.07 16.32
C GLY A 380 12.33 -8.71 16.65
N LEU A 381 11.81 -9.58 15.77
CA LEU A 381 10.57 -10.33 16.01
C LEU A 381 10.70 -11.30 17.19
N LYS A 382 11.87 -11.94 17.36
CA LYS A 382 12.11 -12.79 18.54
C LYS A 382 12.15 -11.97 19.83
N LYS A 383 12.78 -10.78 19.83
CA LYS A 383 12.80 -9.86 21.00
C LYS A 383 11.41 -9.37 21.40
N ARG A 384 10.46 -9.25 20.44
CA ARG A 384 9.08 -8.87 20.71
C ARG A 384 8.30 -9.96 21.49
N ASP A 385 8.76 -11.21 21.42
CA ASP A 385 8.26 -12.39 22.17
C ASP A 385 6.77 -12.70 22.00
N PHE A 386 6.18 -12.35 20.86
CA PHE A 386 4.83 -12.79 20.51
C PHE A 386 4.87 -14.21 19.94
N LEU A 387 4.25 -15.14 20.66
CA LEU A 387 4.19 -16.56 20.32
C LEU A 387 2.76 -16.97 19.96
N ASN A 388 2.62 -17.82 18.94
CA ASN A 388 1.33 -18.43 18.63
C ASN A 388 1.05 -19.65 19.56
N ARG A 389 -0.11 -20.30 19.38
CA ARG A 389 -0.50 -21.49 20.15
C ARG A 389 0.49 -22.67 20.05
N LYS A 390 1.29 -22.72 18.98
CA LYS A 390 2.36 -23.73 18.78
C LYS A 390 3.73 -23.24 19.27
N LYS A 391 3.78 -22.17 20.07
CA LYS A 391 4.99 -21.53 20.58
C LYS A 391 6.00 -21.07 19.50
N LEU A 392 5.51 -20.78 18.30
CA LEU A 392 6.33 -20.22 17.22
C LEU A 392 6.27 -18.70 17.28
N SER A 393 7.42 -18.03 17.16
CA SER A 393 7.50 -16.57 17.11
C SER A 393 7.02 -16.03 15.74
N GLU A 394 6.76 -14.73 15.68
CA GLU A 394 6.42 -14.01 14.45
C GLU A 394 7.47 -14.18 13.34
N ALA A 395 8.72 -14.50 13.70
CA ALA A 395 9.83 -14.70 12.77
C ALA A 395 9.56 -15.78 11.70
N LYS A 396 8.67 -16.74 11.98
CA LYS A 396 8.22 -17.74 11.00
C LYS A 396 7.66 -17.15 9.71
N PHE A 397 7.10 -15.96 9.75
CA PHE A 397 6.53 -15.30 8.56
C PHE A 397 7.59 -14.74 7.60
N LEU A 398 8.88 -14.75 8.01
CA LEU A 398 9.99 -14.38 7.13
C LEU A 398 10.47 -15.51 6.23
N ASP A 399 10.06 -16.77 6.46
CA ASP A 399 10.55 -17.96 5.74
C ASP A 399 10.41 -17.82 4.22
N HIS A 400 9.33 -17.18 3.74
CA HIS A 400 9.12 -16.93 2.30
C HIS A 400 10.18 -15.98 1.72
N LEU A 401 10.48 -14.88 2.43
CA LEU A 401 11.50 -13.92 1.99
C LEU A 401 12.91 -14.50 2.07
N GLU A 402 13.20 -15.33 3.08
CA GLU A 402 14.47 -16.05 3.17
C GLU A 402 14.68 -16.96 1.95
N LYS A 403 13.61 -17.65 1.48
CA LYS A 403 13.67 -18.45 0.24
C LYS A 403 13.91 -17.58 -1.00
N ILE A 404 13.24 -16.43 -1.12
CA ILE A 404 13.43 -15.47 -2.21
C ILE A 404 14.89 -15.02 -2.27
N VAL A 405 15.45 -14.57 -1.14
CA VAL A 405 16.83 -14.07 -1.06
C VAL A 405 17.85 -15.18 -1.36
N LYS A 406 17.68 -16.36 -0.73
CA LYS A 406 18.54 -17.52 -0.93
C LYS A 406 18.59 -17.97 -2.40
N ASN A 407 17.45 -18.02 -3.05
CA ASN A 407 17.32 -18.47 -4.43
C ASN A 407 17.57 -17.35 -5.45
N LYS A 408 17.64 -16.09 -4.98
CA LYS A 408 17.74 -14.87 -5.82
C LYS A 408 16.65 -14.81 -6.89
N LYS A 409 15.45 -15.27 -6.55
CA LYS A 409 14.26 -15.30 -7.43
C LYS A 409 13.05 -14.75 -6.70
N THR A 410 12.46 -13.68 -7.25
CA THR A 410 11.21 -13.09 -6.79
C THR A 410 9.99 -13.88 -7.27
N ASN A 411 8.81 -13.53 -6.80
CA ASN A 411 7.57 -14.07 -7.33
C ASN A 411 7.42 -13.73 -8.83
N ALA A 412 7.82 -12.53 -9.25
CA ALA A 412 7.81 -12.13 -10.66
C ALA A 412 8.74 -13.01 -11.53
N ASP A 413 9.94 -13.39 -11.05
CA ASP A 413 10.83 -14.30 -11.76
C ASP A 413 10.18 -15.68 -11.95
N ASN A 414 9.47 -16.18 -10.93
CA ASN A 414 8.77 -17.44 -10.99
C ASN A 414 7.60 -17.40 -12.00
N ILE A 415 6.87 -16.29 -12.04
CA ILE A 415 5.77 -16.07 -13.00
C ILE A 415 6.31 -16.03 -14.43
N ILE A 416 7.38 -15.28 -14.70
CA ILE A 416 8.01 -15.23 -16.02
C ILE A 416 8.44 -16.64 -16.46
N SER A 417 9.05 -17.41 -15.56
CA SER A 417 9.47 -18.78 -15.85
C SER A 417 8.30 -19.71 -16.18
N LYS A 418 7.18 -19.62 -15.45
CA LYS A 418 5.95 -20.39 -15.71
C LYS A 418 5.29 -19.95 -17.02
N TYR A 419 5.21 -18.64 -17.27
CA TYR A 419 4.59 -18.08 -18.46
C TYR A 419 5.31 -18.49 -19.75
N SER A 420 6.63 -18.59 -19.71
CA SER A 420 7.43 -19.06 -20.84
C SER A 420 7.09 -20.49 -21.27
N ASN A 421 6.45 -21.27 -20.39
CA ASN A 421 6.08 -22.67 -20.61
C ASN A 421 4.55 -22.90 -20.67
N SER A 422 3.73 -21.87 -20.45
CA SER A 422 2.25 -21.97 -20.45
C SER A 422 1.64 -20.74 -21.11
N GLU A 423 0.75 -20.96 -22.08
CA GLU A 423 -0.06 -19.88 -22.67
C GLU A 423 -1.23 -19.45 -21.76
N ASN A 424 -1.47 -20.21 -20.67
CA ASN A 424 -2.61 -19.98 -19.79
C ASN A 424 -2.21 -19.14 -18.56
N LEU A 425 -2.48 -17.83 -18.62
CA LEU A 425 -2.32 -16.92 -17.49
C LEU A 425 -3.20 -17.25 -16.28
N ASN A 426 -4.25 -18.08 -16.46
CA ASN A 426 -5.15 -18.45 -15.37
C ASN A 426 -4.42 -19.20 -14.27
N ASP A 427 -3.43 -20.02 -14.63
CA ASP A 427 -2.68 -20.88 -13.68
C ASP A 427 -1.54 -20.13 -12.97
N LEU A 428 -1.19 -18.92 -13.43
CA LEU A 428 -0.02 -18.19 -12.92
C LEU A 428 -0.28 -17.46 -11.60
N TYR A 429 -1.52 -17.06 -11.38
CA TYR A 429 -1.95 -16.24 -10.23
C TYR A 429 -3.06 -16.92 -9.42
N ASP A 430 -3.43 -18.15 -9.74
CA ASP A 430 -4.32 -18.98 -8.92
C ASP A 430 -3.58 -19.35 -7.63
N GLN A 431 -4.08 -18.84 -6.50
CA GLN A 431 -3.54 -19.11 -5.16
C GLN A 431 -4.65 -19.39 -4.17
#